data_f54bd14c8b338f8318ef5e0c613a035b
#
_entry.id   f54bd14c8b338f8318ef5e0c613a035b
#
_cell.length_a   1.000
_cell.length_b   1.000
_cell.length_c   1.000
_cell.angle_alpha   90.00
_cell.angle_beta   90.00
_cell.angle_gamma   90.00
#
_symmetry.space_group_name_H-M   'P 1'
#
loop_
_entity.id
_entity.type
_entity.pdbx_description
1 polymer ?
#
loop_
_entity_poly.entity_id
_entity_poly.type
_entity_poly.pdbx_seq_one_letter_code
_entity_poly.pdbx_strand_id
1 'polypeptide(L)'
;VRARAERTGALHETLYLAAESNLDAVFGHVEQLKPSLIIVDSVQTMHAAGVEGVAGGVAQSRAVTAALTTLAKTTGIPVLLVGHVTKDGNVAGPRVLEHLVDVVLNFEGDRQSSLRLLRGLKNRFGATDEMGCFEQTAAGIREVTDPSGLFPVSYTHLRAHETDSY
;
A
#
# COMPACT_ATOMS: atom_id res chain seq x y z
N VAL A 1 13.59 11.27 -6.01
CA VAL A 1 13.52 10.46 -4.77
C VAL A 1 14.38 11.12 -3.67
N ARG A 2 15.69 11.37 -3.87
CA ARG A 2 16.60 11.91 -2.86
C ARG A 2 16.09 13.21 -2.22
N ALA A 3 15.72 14.21 -3.00
CA ALA A 3 15.20 15.48 -2.49
C ALA A 3 13.92 15.33 -1.64
N ARG A 4 13.09 14.32 -1.94
CA ARG A 4 11.91 14.00 -1.12
C ARG A 4 12.33 13.34 0.20
N ALA A 5 13.26 12.42 0.16
CA ALA A 5 13.80 11.77 1.35
C ALA A 5 14.49 12.75 2.30
N GLU A 6 15.24 13.72 1.74
CA GLU A 6 15.85 14.83 2.51
C GLU A 6 14.78 15.66 3.24
N ARG A 7 13.72 16.04 2.52
CA ARG A 7 12.63 16.85 3.09
C ARG A 7 11.86 16.15 4.20
N THR A 8 11.70 14.82 4.10
CA THR A 8 10.96 14.01 5.08
C THR A 8 11.86 13.42 6.16
N GLY A 9 13.17 13.73 6.17
CA GLY A 9 14.11 13.16 7.12
C GLY A 9 14.34 11.65 6.96
N ALA A 10 14.04 11.10 5.79
CA ALA A 10 14.12 9.67 5.50
C ALA A 10 15.48 9.24 4.90
N LEU A 11 16.46 10.11 4.78
CA LEU A 11 17.80 9.74 4.35
C LEU A 11 18.52 9.00 5.46
N HIS A 12 18.96 7.80 5.15
CA HIS A 12 19.74 6.97 6.04
C HIS A 12 20.79 6.19 5.24
N GLU A 13 21.93 5.89 5.85
CA GLU A 13 23.02 5.13 5.21
C GLU A 13 22.62 3.70 4.80
N THR A 14 21.62 3.12 5.47
CA THR A 14 21.07 1.79 5.15
C THR A 14 19.91 1.84 4.16
N LEU A 15 19.55 3.02 3.63
CA LEU A 15 18.52 3.16 2.60
C LEU A 15 19.17 3.06 1.21
N TYR A 16 18.89 1.95 0.52
CA TYR A 16 19.31 1.72 -0.85
C TYR A 16 18.14 2.00 -1.81
N LEU A 17 18.44 2.66 -2.92
CA LEU A 17 17.47 2.94 -3.98
C LEU A 17 17.96 2.33 -5.28
N ALA A 18 17.11 1.53 -5.91
CA ALA A 18 17.34 0.97 -7.23
C ALA A 18 16.25 1.47 -8.20
N ALA A 19 16.68 2.04 -9.33
CA ALA A 19 15.79 2.36 -10.44
C ALA A 19 15.75 1.15 -11.38
N GLU A 20 15.02 0.12 -10.98
CA GLU A 20 15.00 -1.18 -11.63
C GLU A 20 13.56 -1.63 -11.89
N SER A 21 13.32 -2.20 -13.06
CA SER A 21 12.03 -2.78 -13.44
C SER A 21 12.11 -4.28 -13.74
N ASN A 22 13.31 -4.82 -13.91
CA ASN A 22 13.54 -6.23 -14.16
C ASN A 22 13.62 -7.00 -12.83
N LEU A 23 12.75 -7.98 -12.68
CA LEU A 23 12.68 -8.80 -11.47
C LEU A 23 13.96 -9.58 -11.17
N ASP A 24 14.63 -10.11 -12.19
CA ASP A 24 15.88 -10.88 -12.02
C ASP A 24 17.01 -9.98 -11.51
N ALA A 25 17.06 -8.73 -11.98
CA ALA A 25 18.02 -7.74 -11.48
C ALA A 25 17.73 -7.37 -10.02
N VAL A 26 16.44 -7.25 -9.63
CA VAL A 26 16.06 -7.04 -8.24
C VAL A 26 16.53 -8.19 -7.36
N PHE A 27 16.37 -9.43 -7.80
CA PHE A 27 16.87 -10.58 -7.05
C PHE A 27 18.38 -10.57 -6.89
N GLY A 28 19.13 -10.18 -7.93
CA GLY A 28 20.58 -9.98 -7.82
C GLY A 28 20.97 -8.91 -6.78
N HIS A 29 20.26 -7.80 -6.72
CA HIS A 29 20.48 -6.78 -5.70
C HIS A 29 20.16 -7.29 -4.29
N VAL A 30 19.06 -8.02 -4.12
CA VAL A 30 18.67 -8.61 -2.83
C VAL A 30 19.72 -9.60 -2.32
N GLU A 31 20.26 -10.42 -3.21
CA GLU A 31 21.30 -11.40 -2.87
C GLU A 31 22.60 -10.72 -2.41
N GLN A 32 22.98 -9.62 -3.06
CA GLN A 32 24.19 -8.85 -2.72
C GLN A 32 24.04 -8.06 -1.42
N LEU A 33 22.90 -7.35 -1.25
CA LEU A 33 22.69 -6.41 -0.15
C LEU A 33 22.12 -7.08 1.11
N LYS A 34 21.40 -8.19 0.96
CA LYS A 34 20.68 -8.90 2.03
C LYS A 34 19.90 -7.92 2.93
N PRO A 35 18.98 -7.14 2.34
CA PRO A 35 18.25 -6.11 3.08
C PRO A 35 17.34 -6.72 4.15
N SER A 36 16.98 -5.95 5.16
CA SER A 36 16.01 -6.36 6.18
C SER A 36 14.55 -6.09 5.78
N LEU A 37 14.33 -5.29 4.73
CA LEU A 37 13.03 -4.98 4.15
C LEU A 37 13.20 -4.64 2.68
N ILE A 38 12.29 -5.08 1.85
CA ILE A 38 12.21 -4.73 0.42
C ILE A 38 10.91 -3.95 0.19
N ILE A 39 11.00 -2.79 -0.48
CA ILE A 39 9.83 -2.01 -0.91
C ILE A 39 9.87 -1.91 -2.43
N VAL A 40 8.79 -2.33 -3.08
CA VAL A 40 8.62 -2.26 -4.54
C VAL A 40 7.52 -1.24 -4.86
N ASP A 41 7.90 -0.10 -5.42
CA ASP A 41 7.01 0.97 -5.86
C ASP A 41 7.21 1.25 -7.36
N SER A 42 6.34 0.67 -8.18
CA SER A 42 5.15 -0.15 -7.92
C SER A 42 5.25 -1.53 -8.59
N VAL A 43 4.39 -2.44 -8.15
CA VAL A 43 4.31 -3.78 -8.76
C VAL A 43 3.96 -3.71 -10.26
N GLN A 44 3.19 -2.69 -10.67
CA GLN A 44 2.79 -2.49 -12.07
C GLN A 44 3.93 -2.06 -12.99
N THR A 45 5.02 -1.54 -12.47
CA THR A 45 6.19 -1.16 -13.27
C THR A 45 7.20 -2.30 -13.43
N MET A 46 7.02 -3.37 -12.68
CA MET A 46 7.91 -4.53 -12.71
C MET A 46 7.61 -5.46 -13.88
N HIS A 47 8.65 -6.14 -14.34
CA HIS A 47 8.59 -7.10 -15.42
C HIS A 47 9.31 -8.39 -15.04
N ALA A 48 8.61 -9.53 -15.23
CA ALA A 48 9.17 -10.88 -15.09
C ALA A 48 9.52 -11.44 -16.45
N ALA A 49 10.76 -11.84 -16.63
CA ALA A 49 11.22 -12.47 -17.88
C ALA A 49 10.47 -13.80 -18.14
N GLY A 50 10.21 -14.11 -19.41
CA GLY A 50 9.54 -15.36 -19.81
C GLY A 50 8.03 -15.39 -19.57
N VAL A 51 7.44 -14.32 -19.07
CA VAL A 51 5.99 -14.17 -18.93
C VAL A 51 5.46 -13.25 -20.02
N GLU A 52 4.47 -13.69 -20.78
CA GLU A 52 3.84 -12.88 -21.80
C GLU A 52 3.01 -11.76 -21.19
N GLY A 53 2.91 -10.64 -21.92
CA GLY A 53 2.11 -9.48 -21.55
C GLY A 53 2.94 -8.24 -21.23
N VAL A 54 2.25 -7.11 -21.17
CA VAL A 54 2.86 -5.80 -20.88
C VAL A 54 3.06 -5.61 -19.38
N ALA A 55 4.04 -4.82 -19.00
CA ALA A 55 4.21 -4.41 -17.60
C ALA A 55 2.91 -3.78 -17.06
N GLY A 56 2.53 -4.12 -15.85
CA GLY A 56 1.27 -3.70 -15.25
C GLY A 56 0.04 -4.50 -15.68
N GLY A 57 0.14 -5.33 -16.70
CA GLY A 57 -0.92 -6.27 -17.07
C GLY A 57 -1.12 -7.37 -16.01
N VAL A 58 -2.26 -8.05 -16.05
CA VAL A 58 -2.66 -9.06 -15.05
C VAL A 58 -1.62 -10.18 -14.94
N ALA A 59 -1.18 -10.74 -16.08
CA ALA A 59 -0.24 -11.85 -16.10
C ALA A 59 1.11 -11.46 -15.48
N GLN A 60 1.67 -10.33 -15.89
CA GLN A 60 2.94 -9.81 -15.38
C GLN A 60 2.85 -9.48 -13.89
N SER A 61 1.82 -8.75 -13.45
CA SER A 61 1.66 -8.38 -12.04
C SER A 61 1.48 -9.60 -11.13
N ARG A 62 0.77 -10.62 -11.58
CA ARG A 62 0.64 -11.89 -10.84
C ARG A 62 1.97 -12.64 -10.75
N ALA A 63 2.71 -12.74 -11.84
CA ALA A 63 4.01 -13.41 -11.85
C ALA A 63 5.02 -12.71 -10.94
N VAL A 64 5.11 -11.38 -11.03
CA VAL A 64 5.96 -10.55 -10.17
C VAL A 64 5.60 -10.73 -8.70
N THR A 65 4.31 -10.64 -8.37
CA THR A 65 3.84 -10.79 -6.98
C THR A 65 4.12 -12.19 -6.45
N ALA A 66 3.88 -13.23 -7.24
CA ALA A 66 4.15 -14.62 -6.84
C ALA A 66 5.66 -14.85 -6.58
N ALA A 67 6.53 -14.34 -7.46
CA ALA A 67 7.96 -14.47 -7.31
C ALA A 67 8.50 -13.72 -6.07
N LEU A 68 8.03 -12.49 -5.82
CA LEU A 68 8.40 -11.72 -4.64
C LEU A 68 7.85 -12.32 -3.35
N THR A 69 6.67 -12.92 -3.39
CA THR A 69 6.11 -13.68 -2.26
C THR A 69 6.97 -14.91 -1.95
N THR A 70 7.41 -15.62 -2.99
CA THR A 70 8.33 -16.76 -2.83
C THR A 70 9.67 -16.31 -2.24
N LEU A 71 10.23 -15.20 -2.74
CA LEU A 71 11.45 -14.61 -2.20
C LEU A 71 11.30 -14.31 -0.70
N ALA A 72 10.21 -13.64 -0.31
CA ALA A 72 9.95 -13.31 1.08
C ALA A 72 9.89 -14.56 1.98
N LYS A 73 9.22 -15.61 1.53
CA LYS A 73 9.08 -16.87 2.28
C LYS A 73 10.37 -17.66 2.38
N THR A 74 11.18 -17.66 1.34
CA THR A 74 12.46 -18.43 1.32
C THR A 74 13.57 -17.71 2.04
N THR A 75 13.60 -16.39 2.02
CA THR A 75 14.66 -15.59 2.67
C THR A 75 14.29 -15.10 4.06
N GLY A 76 13.01 -15.08 4.42
CA GLY A 76 12.51 -14.43 5.64
C GLY A 76 12.53 -12.89 5.58
N ILE A 77 12.84 -12.30 4.42
CA ILE A 77 12.86 -10.84 4.24
C ILE A 77 11.43 -10.37 3.92
N PRO A 78 10.81 -9.49 4.74
CA PRO A 78 9.51 -8.93 4.42
C PRO A 78 9.56 -8.08 3.17
N VAL A 79 8.51 -8.18 2.34
CA VAL A 79 8.36 -7.43 1.09
C VAL A 79 7.08 -6.61 1.15
N LEU A 80 7.19 -5.29 0.98
CA LEU A 80 6.08 -4.37 0.83
C LEU A 80 5.88 -4.04 -0.65
N LEU A 81 4.74 -4.43 -1.20
CA LEU A 81 4.36 -4.14 -2.59
C LEU A 81 3.42 -2.94 -2.62
N VAL A 82 3.80 -1.90 -3.32
CA VAL A 82 2.93 -0.77 -3.60
C VAL A 82 2.19 -1.04 -4.90
N GLY A 83 0.87 -1.00 -4.85
CA GLY A 83 0.00 -1.15 -6.01
C GLY A 83 -0.89 0.08 -6.18
N HIS A 84 -1.08 0.52 -7.42
CA HIS A 84 -1.99 1.62 -7.74
C HIS A 84 -3.36 1.08 -8.18
N VAL A 85 -4.42 1.65 -7.60
CA VAL A 85 -5.78 1.40 -8.06
C VAL A 85 -6.04 2.30 -9.27
N THR A 86 -6.22 1.71 -10.45
CA THR A 86 -6.60 2.46 -11.65
C THR A 86 -8.11 2.41 -11.84
N LYS A 87 -8.70 3.53 -12.30
CA LYS A 87 -10.13 3.64 -12.58
C LYS A 87 -10.59 2.79 -13.77
N ASP A 88 -9.67 2.41 -14.65
CA ASP A 88 -9.99 1.87 -15.97
C ASP A 88 -10.01 0.33 -16.06
N GLY A 89 -9.83 -0.38 -14.96
CA GLY A 89 -10.00 -1.85 -14.91
C GLY A 89 -9.02 -2.70 -15.75
N ASN A 90 -8.19 -2.10 -16.60
CA ASN A 90 -7.26 -2.79 -17.50
C ASN A 90 -5.88 -3.09 -16.90
N VAL A 91 -5.58 -2.51 -15.76
CA VAL A 91 -4.35 -2.80 -15.00
C VAL A 91 -4.73 -3.70 -13.83
N ALA A 92 -3.89 -4.68 -13.52
CA ALA A 92 -4.12 -5.59 -12.40
C ALA A 92 -4.33 -4.78 -11.11
N GLY A 93 -5.60 -4.58 -10.77
CA GLY A 93 -5.98 -3.92 -9.52
C GLY A 93 -5.63 -4.79 -8.31
N PRO A 94 -5.68 -4.24 -7.09
CA PRO A 94 -5.35 -4.95 -5.86
C PRO A 94 -6.07 -6.30 -5.71
N ARG A 95 -7.33 -6.40 -6.14
CA ARG A 95 -8.14 -7.63 -6.05
C ARG A 95 -7.52 -8.83 -6.76
N VAL A 96 -6.77 -8.62 -7.83
CA VAL A 96 -6.12 -9.71 -8.58
C VAL A 96 -4.94 -10.29 -7.79
N LEU A 97 -4.32 -9.49 -6.93
CA LEU A 97 -3.11 -9.82 -6.17
C LEU A 97 -3.37 -10.25 -4.72
N GLU A 98 -4.58 -9.97 -4.19
CA GLU A 98 -4.93 -10.23 -2.79
C GLU A 98 -4.74 -11.67 -2.35
N HIS A 99 -4.93 -12.63 -3.28
CA HIS A 99 -4.76 -14.06 -2.99
C HIS A 99 -3.29 -14.49 -2.85
N LEU A 100 -2.38 -13.69 -3.36
CA LEU A 100 -0.94 -14.01 -3.41
C LEU A 100 -0.17 -13.48 -2.22
N VAL A 101 -0.74 -12.55 -1.46
CA VAL A 101 -0.07 -11.86 -0.35
C VAL A 101 -0.72 -12.20 1.00
N ASP A 102 0.04 -12.05 2.08
CA ASP A 102 -0.43 -12.36 3.43
C ASP A 102 -1.24 -11.22 4.05
N VAL A 103 -0.93 -9.97 3.70
CA VAL A 103 -1.57 -8.76 4.22
C VAL A 103 -1.93 -7.84 3.06
N VAL A 104 -3.11 -7.24 3.12
CA VAL A 104 -3.56 -6.20 2.19
C VAL A 104 -3.96 -4.98 3.01
N LEU A 105 -3.30 -3.87 2.73
CA LEU A 105 -3.59 -2.57 3.31
C LEU A 105 -4.13 -1.65 2.22
N ASN A 106 -5.20 -0.95 2.51
CA ASN A 106 -5.75 0.09 1.66
C ASN A 106 -5.41 1.46 2.21
N PHE A 107 -4.74 2.27 1.39
CA PHE A 107 -4.39 3.64 1.73
C PHE A 107 -5.25 4.57 0.89
N GLU A 108 -6.22 5.20 1.52
CA GLU A 108 -7.24 6.02 0.87
C GLU A 108 -7.29 7.44 1.42
N GLY A 109 -7.81 8.35 0.60
CA GLY A 109 -8.03 9.73 1.03
C GLY A 109 -8.82 10.51 0.00
N ASP A 110 -9.56 11.51 0.47
CA ASP A 110 -10.27 12.44 -0.39
C ASP A 110 -9.29 13.50 -0.94
N ARG A 111 -9.54 13.94 -2.17
CA ARG A 111 -8.78 15.04 -2.80
C ARG A 111 -9.01 16.38 -2.12
N GLN A 112 -10.15 16.54 -1.45
CA GLN A 112 -10.55 17.77 -0.76
C GLN A 112 -10.11 17.79 0.71
N SER A 113 -9.55 16.68 1.21
CA SER A 113 -9.09 16.53 2.58
C SER A 113 -7.59 16.24 2.65
N SER A 114 -6.91 16.79 3.66
CA SER A 114 -5.53 16.41 3.99
C SER A 114 -5.44 15.03 4.66
N LEU A 115 -6.58 14.47 5.09
CA LEU A 115 -6.62 13.19 5.79
C LEU A 115 -6.38 12.00 4.84
N ARG A 116 -5.68 11.02 5.37
CA ARG A 116 -5.42 9.73 4.74
C ARG A 116 -5.72 8.63 5.74
N LEU A 117 -6.39 7.59 5.28
CA LEU A 117 -6.77 6.44 6.09
C LEU A 117 -6.00 5.22 5.60
N LEU A 118 -5.40 4.49 6.51
CA LEU A 118 -4.77 3.19 6.27
C LEU A 118 -5.63 2.13 6.93
N ARG A 119 -6.21 1.25 6.13
CA ARG A 119 -7.14 0.23 6.58
C ARG A 119 -6.67 -1.16 6.19
N GLY A 120 -6.74 -2.12 7.10
CA GLY A 120 -6.54 -3.52 6.80
C GLY A 120 -7.74 -4.08 6.02
N LEU A 121 -7.50 -4.70 4.86
CA LEU A 121 -8.50 -5.45 4.11
C LEU A 121 -8.33 -6.96 4.27
N LYS A 122 -7.10 -7.41 4.47
CA LYS A 122 -6.72 -8.80 4.73
C LYS A 122 -5.53 -8.81 5.67
N ASN A 123 -5.58 -9.67 6.66
CA ASN A 123 -4.45 -9.91 7.55
C ASN A 123 -4.42 -11.39 7.96
N ARG A 124 -3.49 -12.14 7.41
CA ARG A 124 -3.32 -13.56 7.73
C ARG A 124 -2.89 -13.80 9.16
N PHE A 125 -2.29 -12.80 9.81
CA PHE A 125 -1.67 -12.91 11.13
C PHE A 125 -2.51 -12.34 12.27
N GLY A 126 -3.67 -11.73 11.97
CA GLY A 126 -4.50 -11.10 12.98
C GLY A 126 -5.76 -10.43 12.43
N ALA A 127 -6.34 -9.54 13.22
CA ALA A 127 -7.54 -8.79 12.90
C ALA A 127 -7.29 -7.69 11.83
N THR A 128 -8.37 -7.17 11.25
CA THR A 128 -8.36 -6.09 10.26
C THR A 128 -9.22 -4.88 10.67
N ASP A 129 -9.69 -4.85 11.91
CA ASP A 129 -10.59 -3.84 12.48
C ASP A 129 -9.87 -2.54 12.88
N GLU A 130 -8.55 -2.55 12.91
CA GLU A 130 -7.75 -1.36 13.18
C GLU A 130 -7.61 -0.47 11.93
N MET A 131 -7.65 0.85 12.17
CA MET A 131 -7.49 1.86 11.13
C MET A 131 -6.51 2.93 11.60
N GLY A 132 -5.48 3.18 10.78
CA GLY A 132 -4.56 4.30 10.96
C GLY A 132 -5.12 5.56 10.30
N CYS A 133 -5.05 6.69 10.98
CA CYS A 133 -5.39 8.00 10.44
C CYS A 133 -4.15 8.87 10.33
N PHE A 134 -3.96 9.47 9.17
CA PHE A 134 -2.80 10.31 8.87
C PHE A 134 -3.23 11.63 8.24
N GLU A 135 -2.44 12.66 8.46
CA GLU A 135 -2.59 13.94 7.80
C GLU A 135 -1.42 14.20 6.85
N GLN A 136 -1.75 14.59 5.63
CA GLN A 136 -0.76 15.01 4.65
C GLN A 136 -0.43 16.49 4.85
N THR A 137 0.83 16.79 5.13
CA THR A 137 1.34 18.13 5.34
C THR A 137 2.42 18.46 4.32
N ALA A 138 2.85 19.72 4.26
CA ALA A 138 3.97 20.14 3.42
C ALA A 138 5.29 19.43 3.77
N ALA A 139 5.47 19.04 5.04
CA ALA A 139 6.66 18.33 5.52
C ALA A 139 6.57 16.80 5.31
N GLY A 140 5.40 16.26 4.96
CA GLY A 140 5.18 14.82 4.77
C GLY A 140 3.88 14.36 5.40
N ILE A 141 3.83 13.11 5.82
CA ILE A 141 2.68 12.47 6.46
C ILE A 141 2.96 12.38 7.96
N ARG A 142 1.98 12.77 8.78
CA ARG A 142 2.01 12.58 10.24
C ARG A 142 0.81 11.77 10.70
N GLU A 143 0.99 11.01 11.75
CA GLU A 143 -0.08 10.28 12.41
C GLU A 143 -1.04 11.24 13.12
N VAL A 144 -2.33 10.90 13.08
CA VAL A 144 -3.40 11.57 13.82
C VAL A 144 -3.96 10.58 14.84
N THR A 145 -3.61 10.77 16.10
CA THR A 145 -3.97 9.85 17.20
C THR A 145 -5.43 10.00 17.64
N ASP A 146 -6.01 11.19 17.45
CA ASP A 146 -7.43 11.45 17.73
C ASP A 146 -8.13 12.06 16.52
N PRO A 147 -8.71 11.22 15.64
CA PRO A 147 -9.43 11.70 14.46
C PRO A 147 -10.82 12.25 14.77
N SER A 148 -11.34 12.09 16.00
CA SER A 148 -12.72 12.47 16.35
C SER A 148 -13.00 13.96 16.17
N GLY A 149 -12.03 14.83 16.38
CA GLY A 149 -12.14 16.26 16.13
C GLY A 149 -12.10 16.69 14.67
N LEU A 150 -11.73 15.77 13.75
CA LEU A 150 -11.55 16.05 12.32
C LEU A 150 -12.72 15.58 11.46
N PHE A 151 -13.59 14.74 12.01
CA PHE A 151 -14.83 14.33 11.35
C PHE A 151 -15.99 15.14 11.93
N PRO A 152 -16.63 16.04 11.16
CA PRO A 152 -17.84 16.70 11.63
C PRO A 152 -18.93 15.65 11.85
N VAL A 153 -19.26 15.38 13.10
CA VAL A 153 -20.36 14.49 13.45
C VAL A 153 -21.66 15.22 13.14
N SER A 154 -22.21 14.94 11.98
CA SER A 154 -23.56 15.37 11.63
C SER A 154 -24.56 14.54 12.46
N TYR A 155 -24.90 15.03 13.63
CA TYR A 155 -26.03 14.50 14.39
C TYR A 155 -27.32 14.90 13.67
N THR A 156 -27.87 14.00 12.88
CA THR A 156 -29.27 14.09 12.48
C THR A 156 -30.10 13.78 13.73
N HIS A 157 -30.65 14.80 14.36
CA HIS A 157 -31.66 14.63 15.37
C HIS A 157 -32.88 13.96 14.73
N LEU A 158 -33.01 12.66 14.92
CA LEU A 158 -34.28 11.98 14.73
C LEU A 158 -35.20 12.47 15.87
N ARG A 159 -36.07 13.42 15.56
CA ARG A 159 -37.20 13.76 16.45
C ARG A 159 -38.06 12.50 16.49
N ALA A 160 -38.15 11.89 17.66
CA ALA A 160 -39.19 10.93 17.96
C ALA A 160 -40.53 11.65 17.83
N HIS A 161 -41.34 11.20 16.87
CA HIS A 161 -42.77 11.55 16.85
C HIS A 161 -43.43 10.86 18.03
N GLU A 162 -43.82 11.61 19.04
CA GLU A 162 -44.80 11.18 20.02
C GLU A 162 -46.12 10.98 19.26
N THR A 163 -46.57 9.74 19.18
CA THR A 163 -47.93 9.41 18.77
C THR A 163 -48.80 9.55 19.99
N ASP A 164 -49.50 10.68 20.11
CA ASP A 164 -50.61 10.83 21.00
C ASP A 164 -51.71 9.86 20.58
N SER A 165 -52.05 8.94 21.49
CA SER A 165 -53.21 8.04 21.38
C SER A 165 -54.45 8.75 21.90
N TYR A 166 -55.47 8.74 21.10
CA TYR A 166 -56.85 8.84 21.52
C TYR A 166 -57.54 7.49 21.35
#